data_097757ec70fbdcaba2f9a8b4dfd1a4fe
#
_entry.id   097757ec70fbdcaba2f9a8b4dfd1a4fe
#
_cell.length_a   1.000
_cell.length_b   1.000
_cell.length_c   1.000
_cell.angle_alpha   90.00
_cell.angle_beta   90.00
_cell.angle_gamma   90.00
#
_symmetry.space_group_name_H-M   'P 1'
#
loop_
_entity.id
_entity.type
_entity.pdbx_description
1 polymer ?
#
loop_
_entity_poly.entity_id
_entity_poly.type
_entity_poly.pdbx_seq_one_letter_code
_entity_poly.pdbx_strand_id
1 'polypeptide(L)'
;EDIREFRYAIFTGSLSDGEASLKAQEMADGKIAAELIKTITASGTISVQDLEGGTGKYTLVGCIYGSDEEANPEGGETASQNLKMQGYASISFGYIAKGDEDKVSVILNIGLEATNEFAGQGITTDNSAKFWAYGEGIESIKHGVFKTKDIQGLDMTAFLKEEGKDFTKEQLDAINGGHYSIMLTGLNGDTEYTFAGLAYNGYASKLFTASIKTTGKYNPGLESEFLYSDFLPQKEQPSKEYLISTEWNYYAVNVMDEKPMRRKIGTVTIEDDPTEDSSVDLLTITGLTGLTFD
;
A
#
# COMPACT_ATOMS: atom_id res chain seq x y z
N GLU A 1 16.95 -27.62 2.14
CA GLU A 1 15.80 -28.52 1.98
C GLU A 1 15.78 -28.98 0.52
N ASP A 2 15.66 -30.31 0.33
CA ASP A 2 15.74 -30.93 -0.99
C ASP A 2 14.33 -31.01 -1.60
N ILE A 3 13.89 -29.91 -2.23
CA ILE A 3 12.60 -29.85 -2.95
C ILE A 3 12.75 -30.63 -4.24
N ARG A 4 11.98 -31.69 -4.39
CA ARG A 4 11.98 -32.58 -5.56
C ARG A 4 10.86 -32.27 -6.54
N GLU A 5 9.68 -31.98 -6.04
CA GLU A 5 8.55 -31.62 -6.89
C GLU A 5 7.54 -30.72 -6.17
N PHE A 6 6.80 -30.01 -6.97
CA PHE A 6 5.67 -29.17 -6.56
C PHE A 6 4.42 -29.65 -7.28
N ARG A 7 3.43 -30.14 -6.54
CA ARG A 7 2.13 -30.56 -7.07
C ARG A 7 1.11 -29.50 -6.75
N TYR A 8 0.34 -29.09 -7.73
CA TYR A 8 -0.67 -28.07 -7.52
C TYR A 8 -1.98 -28.37 -8.21
N ALA A 9 -3.05 -27.80 -7.66
CA ALA A 9 -4.39 -27.75 -8.25
C ALA A 9 -4.97 -26.35 -8.11
N ILE A 10 -5.94 -26.01 -8.97
CA ILE A 10 -6.64 -24.73 -8.96
C ILE A 10 -8.09 -24.98 -8.55
N PHE A 11 -8.53 -24.26 -7.53
CA PHE A 11 -9.87 -24.34 -6.96
C PHE A 11 -10.65 -23.06 -7.24
N THR A 12 -11.95 -23.18 -7.46
CA THR A 12 -12.83 -22.01 -7.62
C THR A 12 -13.00 -21.29 -6.28
N GLY A 13 -12.97 -19.97 -6.32
CA GLY A 13 -13.13 -19.09 -5.17
C GLY A 13 -11.81 -18.68 -4.51
N SER A 14 -11.90 -17.70 -3.61
CA SER A 14 -10.80 -17.30 -2.73
C SER A 14 -10.89 -18.13 -1.46
N LEU A 15 -9.97 -19.08 -1.30
CA LEU A 15 -9.89 -19.91 -0.11
C LEU A 15 -9.16 -19.17 1.02
N SER A 16 -9.66 -19.33 2.24
CA SER A 16 -8.90 -18.96 3.45
C SER A 16 -7.70 -19.90 3.66
N ASP A 17 -6.75 -19.50 4.49
CA ASP A 17 -5.58 -20.34 4.82
C ASP A 17 -5.98 -21.72 5.35
N GLY A 18 -7.03 -21.79 6.17
CA GLY A 18 -7.55 -23.07 6.69
C GLY A 18 -8.13 -23.97 5.60
N GLU A 19 -8.87 -23.40 4.67
CA GLU A 19 -9.43 -24.14 3.52
C GLU A 19 -8.33 -24.57 2.55
N ALA A 20 -7.34 -23.70 2.29
CA ALA A 20 -6.19 -24.04 1.46
C ALA A 20 -5.35 -25.16 2.07
N SER A 21 -5.12 -25.12 3.40
CA SER A 21 -4.46 -26.20 4.14
C SER A 21 -5.19 -27.52 4.02
N LEU A 22 -6.52 -27.51 4.14
CA LEU A 22 -7.35 -28.71 3.97
C LEU A 22 -7.24 -29.26 2.56
N LYS A 23 -7.27 -28.39 1.53
CA LYS A 23 -7.09 -28.82 0.12
C LYS A 23 -5.71 -29.40 -0.13
N ALA A 24 -4.66 -28.83 0.46
CA ALA A 24 -3.32 -29.38 0.38
C ALA A 24 -3.26 -30.81 0.99
N GLN A 25 -3.88 -31.02 2.15
CA GLN A 25 -3.95 -32.33 2.79
C GLN A 25 -4.78 -33.32 1.95
N GLU A 26 -5.91 -32.88 1.38
CA GLU A 26 -6.72 -33.71 0.48
C GLU A 26 -5.95 -34.14 -0.79
N MET A 27 -5.08 -33.25 -1.32
CA MET A 27 -4.17 -33.59 -2.42
C MET A 27 -3.14 -34.66 -1.99
N ALA A 28 -2.51 -34.47 -0.82
CA ALA A 28 -1.52 -35.39 -0.29
C ALA A 28 -2.12 -36.78 0.00
N ASP A 29 -3.37 -36.82 0.49
CA ASP A 29 -4.12 -38.05 0.77
C ASP A 29 -4.70 -38.74 -0.48
N GLY A 30 -4.50 -38.15 -1.67
CA GLY A 30 -5.07 -38.67 -2.92
C GLY A 30 -6.60 -38.56 -3.03
N LYS A 31 -7.21 -37.63 -2.28
CA LYS A 31 -8.67 -37.38 -2.30
C LYS A 31 -9.08 -36.42 -3.44
N ILE A 32 -8.12 -35.71 -4.03
CA ILE A 32 -8.34 -34.90 -5.23
C ILE A 32 -8.07 -35.75 -6.46
N ALA A 33 -8.92 -35.66 -7.46
CA ALA A 33 -8.78 -36.39 -8.71
C ALA A 33 -7.43 -36.09 -9.38
N ALA A 34 -6.71 -37.12 -9.79
CA ALA A 34 -5.35 -37.02 -10.28
C ALA A 34 -5.21 -36.12 -11.52
N GLU A 35 -6.23 -36.05 -12.36
CA GLU A 35 -6.31 -35.22 -13.57
C GLU A 35 -6.34 -33.72 -13.26
N LEU A 36 -6.74 -33.34 -12.06
CA LEU A 36 -6.76 -31.94 -11.58
C LEU A 36 -5.40 -31.50 -11.01
N ILE A 37 -4.54 -32.46 -10.68
CA ILE A 37 -3.23 -32.21 -10.06
C ILE A 37 -2.16 -32.12 -11.15
N LYS A 38 -1.47 -30.98 -11.19
CA LYS A 38 -0.30 -30.76 -12.06
C LYS A 38 0.97 -30.84 -11.24
N THR A 39 2.04 -31.34 -11.85
CA THR A 39 3.35 -31.51 -11.20
C THR A 39 4.41 -30.73 -11.97
N ILE A 40 5.26 -30.01 -11.26
CA ILE A 40 6.48 -29.39 -11.78
C ILE A 40 7.69 -29.85 -10.93
N THR A 41 8.79 -30.13 -11.62
CA THR A 41 10.05 -30.65 -11.03
C THR A 41 11.22 -29.69 -11.19
N ALA A 42 11.00 -28.54 -11.78
CA ALA A 42 11.99 -27.50 -11.97
C ALA A 42 11.37 -26.12 -11.76
N SER A 43 12.19 -25.12 -11.47
CA SER A 43 11.74 -23.74 -11.39
C SER A 43 11.12 -23.28 -12.72
N GLY A 44 10.01 -22.56 -12.63
CA GLY A 44 9.30 -22.10 -13.82
C GLY A 44 8.10 -21.22 -13.48
N THR A 45 7.40 -20.78 -14.53
CA THR A 45 6.17 -19.99 -14.43
C THR A 45 4.96 -20.88 -14.69
N ILE A 46 3.94 -20.79 -13.83
CA ILE A 46 2.66 -21.44 -14.04
C ILE A 46 1.77 -20.50 -14.86
N SER A 47 1.46 -20.89 -16.11
CA SER A 47 0.48 -20.17 -16.90
C SER A 47 -0.91 -20.82 -16.74
N VAL A 48 -1.90 -19.99 -16.44
CA VAL A 48 -3.27 -20.42 -16.24
C VAL A 48 -4.10 -19.97 -17.44
N GLN A 49 -4.73 -20.91 -18.14
CA GLN A 49 -5.58 -20.65 -19.30
C GLN A 49 -6.80 -21.58 -19.26
N ASP A 50 -7.90 -21.14 -19.88
CA ASP A 50 -9.10 -21.92 -20.13
C ASP A 50 -9.67 -22.64 -18.89
N LEU A 51 -9.80 -21.90 -17.78
CA LEU A 51 -10.43 -22.44 -16.58
C LEU A 51 -11.92 -22.70 -16.84
N GLU A 52 -12.38 -23.92 -16.56
CA GLU A 52 -13.77 -24.37 -16.81
C GLU A 52 -14.83 -23.48 -16.16
N GLY A 53 -14.52 -22.87 -15.02
CA GLY A 53 -15.41 -21.93 -14.33
C GLY A 53 -15.51 -20.55 -14.99
N GLY A 54 -14.75 -20.29 -16.06
CA GLY A 54 -14.74 -18.98 -16.73
C GLY A 54 -14.16 -17.86 -15.87
N THR A 55 -14.64 -16.63 -16.11
CA THR A 55 -14.23 -15.46 -15.32
C THR A 55 -14.67 -15.61 -13.86
N GLY A 56 -13.71 -15.52 -12.94
CA GLY A 56 -13.98 -15.71 -11.51
C GLY A 56 -12.73 -15.59 -10.64
N LYS A 57 -12.94 -15.75 -9.35
CA LYS A 57 -11.83 -15.88 -8.40
C LYS A 57 -11.45 -17.34 -8.20
N TYR A 58 -10.18 -17.57 -8.09
CA TYR A 58 -9.59 -18.91 -7.95
C TYR A 58 -8.47 -18.88 -6.93
N THR A 59 -8.20 -20.05 -6.36
CA THR A 59 -7.02 -20.26 -5.52
C THR A 59 -6.20 -21.41 -6.07
N LEU A 60 -4.93 -21.16 -6.37
CA LEU A 60 -3.94 -22.20 -6.59
C LEU A 60 -3.44 -22.66 -5.24
N VAL A 61 -3.54 -23.96 -4.98
CA VAL A 61 -2.95 -24.61 -3.81
C VAL A 61 -1.88 -25.57 -4.30
N GLY A 62 -0.69 -25.46 -3.75
CA GLY A 62 0.45 -26.28 -4.12
C GLY A 62 1.10 -26.95 -2.93
N CYS A 63 1.43 -28.22 -3.08
CA CYS A 63 2.14 -29.04 -2.10
C CYS A 63 3.59 -29.21 -2.51
N ILE A 64 4.50 -28.99 -1.57
CA ILE A 64 5.94 -29.12 -1.74
C ILE A 64 6.33 -30.52 -1.27
N TYR A 65 7.00 -31.28 -2.13
CA TYR A 65 7.48 -32.61 -1.82
C TYR A 65 9.01 -32.66 -1.84
N GLY A 66 9.56 -33.33 -0.85
CA GLY A 66 10.98 -33.63 -0.74
C GLY A 66 11.21 -35.12 -0.48
N SER A 67 12.48 -35.53 -0.37
CA SER A 67 12.86 -36.90 -0.06
C SER A 67 12.34 -37.27 1.33
N ASP A 68 11.77 -38.46 1.46
CA ASP A 68 11.42 -39.05 2.75
C ASP A 68 12.63 -39.86 3.28
N GLU A 69 13.47 -39.17 4.04
CA GLU A 69 14.66 -39.78 4.65
C GLU A 69 14.31 -40.86 5.71
N GLU A 70 13.13 -40.76 6.32
CA GLU A 70 12.66 -41.75 7.33
C GLU A 70 12.23 -43.05 6.68
N ALA A 71 11.76 -42.99 5.42
CA ALA A 71 11.31 -44.20 4.72
C ALA A 71 12.46 -45.05 4.14
N ASN A 72 13.68 -44.49 4.06
CA ASN A 72 14.86 -45.26 3.58
C ASN A 72 16.17 -44.81 4.25
N PRO A 73 16.41 -45.17 5.50
CA PRO A 73 17.59 -44.77 6.27
C PRO A 73 18.91 -45.33 5.72
N GLU A 74 18.91 -46.34 4.81
CA GLU A 74 20.11 -46.97 4.29
C GLU A 74 20.62 -46.40 2.95
N GLY A 75 19.99 -45.36 2.41
CA GLY A 75 20.54 -44.57 1.29
C GLY A 75 20.71 -45.31 -0.05
N GLY A 76 19.82 -46.23 -0.40
CA GLY A 76 19.83 -46.92 -1.70
C GLY A 76 19.17 -46.10 -2.81
N GLU A 77 19.40 -46.50 -4.08
CA GLU A 77 18.84 -45.85 -5.30
C GLU A 77 17.30 -45.69 -5.30
N THR A 78 16.58 -46.37 -4.41
CA THR A 78 15.13 -46.28 -4.21
C THR A 78 14.69 -45.07 -3.35
N ALA A 79 15.60 -44.36 -2.71
CA ALA A 79 15.29 -43.16 -1.90
C ALA A 79 14.65 -42.03 -2.75
N SER A 80 14.85 -42.04 -4.06
CA SER A 80 14.25 -41.04 -4.98
C SER A 80 12.77 -41.24 -5.27
N GLN A 81 12.18 -42.35 -4.83
CA GLN A 81 10.79 -42.74 -5.12
C GLN A 81 9.84 -42.41 -3.96
N ASN A 82 10.35 -42.27 -2.74
CA ASN A 82 9.51 -41.93 -1.59
C ASN A 82 9.53 -40.41 -1.34
N LEU A 83 8.48 -39.78 -1.74
CA LEU A 83 8.29 -38.32 -1.56
C LEU A 83 7.31 -38.09 -0.42
N LYS A 84 7.69 -37.20 0.51
CA LYS A 84 6.85 -36.75 1.61
C LYS A 84 6.51 -35.29 1.41
N MET A 85 5.25 -34.93 1.63
CA MET A 85 4.83 -33.55 1.66
C MET A 85 5.51 -32.83 2.83
N GLN A 86 6.27 -31.79 2.52
CA GLN A 86 7.03 -31.00 3.49
C GLN A 86 6.33 -29.67 3.83
N GLY A 87 5.41 -29.24 2.99
CA GLY A 87 4.66 -28.01 3.19
C GLY A 87 3.70 -27.73 2.04
N TYR A 88 2.97 -26.62 2.18
CA TYR A 88 2.10 -26.13 1.13
C TYR A 88 2.22 -24.60 0.97
N ALA A 89 1.76 -24.10 -0.16
CA ALA A 89 1.60 -22.68 -0.43
C ALA A 89 0.28 -22.47 -1.17
N SER A 90 -0.35 -21.32 -0.99
CA SER A 90 -1.54 -20.96 -1.72
C SER A 90 -1.48 -19.50 -2.18
N ILE A 91 -2.14 -19.23 -3.31
CA ILE A 91 -2.32 -17.87 -3.82
C ILE A 91 -3.69 -17.75 -4.48
N SER A 92 -4.47 -16.76 -4.05
CA SER A 92 -5.73 -16.42 -4.68
C SER A 92 -5.51 -15.39 -5.79
N PHE A 93 -6.24 -15.54 -6.89
CA PHE A 93 -6.13 -14.65 -8.05
C PHE A 93 -7.47 -14.52 -8.78
N GLY A 94 -7.65 -13.41 -9.50
CA GLY A 94 -8.74 -13.26 -10.45
C GLY A 94 -8.35 -13.78 -11.84
N TYR A 95 -9.22 -14.54 -12.45
CA TYR A 95 -9.08 -15.00 -13.83
C TYR A 95 -10.15 -14.36 -14.70
N ILE A 96 -9.76 -13.86 -15.87
CA ILE A 96 -10.66 -13.26 -16.85
C ILE A 96 -10.67 -14.19 -18.07
N ALA A 97 -11.81 -14.79 -18.34
CA ALA A 97 -11.99 -15.59 -19.53
C ALA A 97 -11.95 -14.71 -20.79
N LYS A 98 -11.45 -15.25 -21.87
CA LYS A 98 -11.34 -14.53 -23.14
C LYS A 98 -12.73 -14.04 -23.60
N GLY A 99 -12.85 -12.73 -23.82
CA GLY A 99 -14.10 -12.07 -24.23
C GLY A 99 -14.90 -11.50 -23.04
N ASP A 100 -14.40 -11.61 -21.82
CA ASP A 100 -15.02 -11.05 -20.61
C ASP A 100 -14.27 -9.82 -20.06
N GLU A 101 -13.28 -9.31 -20.78
CA GLU A 101 -12.40 -8.22 -20.34
C GLU A 101 -13.16 -6.97 -19.94
N ASP A 102 -14.23 -6.64 -20.67
CA ASP A 102 -15.06 -5.47 -20.39
C ASP A 102 -15.96 -5.64 -19.15
N LYS A 103 -16.24 -6.89 -18.75
CA LYS A 103 -17.14 -7.18 -17.61
C LYS A 103 -16.45 -6.98 -16.27
N VAL A 104 -15.13 -6.93 -16.24
CA VAL A 104 -14.29 -6.83 -15.04
C VAL A 104 -13.42 -5.58 -15.04
N SER A 105 -13.83 -4.54 -15.74
CA SER A 105 -13.11 -3.27 -15.80
C SER A 105 -13.02 -2.63 -14.41
N VAL A 106 -11.86 -2.03 -14.11
CA VAL A 106 -11.66 -1.27 -12.86
C VAL A 106 -12.46 0.03 -12.93
N ILE A 107 -13.44 0.19 -12.05
CA ILE A 107 -14.29 1.37 -11.94
C ILE A 107 -13.78 2.22 -10.78
N LEU A 108 -13.06 3.28 -11.10
CA LEU A 108 -12.56 4.27 -10.15
C LEU A 108 -12.60 5.64 -10.81
N ASN A 109 -13.10 6.63 -10.09
CA ASN A 109 -13.06 8.03 -10.46
C ASN A 109 -12.27 8.77 -9.40
N ILE A 110 -11.35 9.61 -9.80
CA ILE A 110 -10.51 10.42 -8.92
C ILE A 110 -10.43 11.85 -9.42
N GLY A 111 -10.20 12.78 -8.52
CA GLY A 111 -9.94 14.17 -8.88
C GLY A 111 -9.11 14.91 -7.86
N LEU A 112 -8.48 15.97 -8.32
CA LEU A 112 -7.82 16.98 -7.52
C LEU A 112 -8.52 18.32 -7.78
N GLU A 113 -8.91 19.01 -6.72
CA GLU A 113 -9.63 20.27 -6.81
C GLU A 113 -8.94 21.35 -5.97
N ALA A 114 -8.84 22.54 -6.55
CA ALA A 114 -8.48 23.72 -5.79
C ALA A 114 -9.67 24.13 -4.91
N THR A 115 -9.43 24.32 -3.62
CA THR A 115 -10.48 24.71 -2.69
C THR A 115 -9.98 25.72 -1.66
N ASN A 116 -10.84 26.63 -1.27
CA ASN A 116 -10.65 27.56 -0.16
C ASN A 116 -11.55 27.22 1.03
N GLU A 117 -12.09 26.00 1.07
CA GLU A 117 -13.02 25.56 2.13
C GLU A 117 -12.43 25.74 3.53
N PHE A 118 -11.11 25.59 3.66
CA PHE A 118 -10.38 25.71 4.91
C PHE A 118 -9.48 26.95 4.97
N ALA A 119 -9.76 27.98 4.18
CA ALA A 119 -8.95 29.20 4.13
C ALA A 119 -8.78 29.87 5.51
N GLY A 120 -9.81 29.83 6.36
CA GLY A 120 -9.73 30.30 7.74
C GLY A 120 -8.76 29.53 8.64
N GLN A 121 -8.35 28.34 8.21
CA GLN A 121 -7.30 27.53 8.85
C GLN A 121 -5.97 27.61 8.10
N GLY A 122 -5.91 28.54 7.13
CA GLY A 122 -4.71 28.75 6.37
C GLY A 122 -4.43 27.74 5.26
N ILE A 123 -5.39 26.91 4.92
CA ILE A 123 -5.34 25.94 3.83
C ILE A 123 -6.01 26.58 2.60
N THR A 124 -5.20 26.92 1.61
CA THR A 124 -5.65 27.68 0.45
C THR A 124 -5.20 27.00 -0.85
N THR A 125 -5.71 27.49 -1.98
CA THR A 125 -5.36 26.98 -3.31
C THR A 125 -3.87 27.13 -3.67
N ASP A 126 -3.12 27.92 -2.89
CA ASP A 126 -1.68 28.11 -3.10
C ASP A 126 -0.83 26.98 -2.52
N ASN A 127 -1.36 26.29 -1.50
CA ASN A 127 -0.58 25.32 -0.72
C ASN A 127 -1.30 24.00 -0.48
N SER A 128 -2.47 23.82 -1.07
CA SER A 128 -3.29 22.62 -0.86
C SER A 128 -4.13 22.27 -2.07
N ALA A 129 -4.60 21.04 -2.09
CA ALA A 129 -5.59 20.54 -3.04
C ALA A 129 -6.49 19.53 -2.32
N LYS A 130 -7.77 19.51 -2.67
CA LYS A 130 -8.69 18.46 -2.23
C LYS A 130 -8.60 17.28 -3.20
N PHE A 131 -8.19 16.15 -2.69
CA PHE A 131 -8.29 14.88 -3.41
C PHE A 131 -9.62 14.23 -3.09
N TRP A 132 -10.28 13.67 -4.09
CA TRP A 132 -11.45 12.85 -3.91
C TRP A 132 -11.38 11.61 -4.78
N ALA A 133 -12.01 10.53 -4.31
CA ALA A 133 -12.11 9.27 -5.02
C ALA A 133 -13.44 8.57 -4.73
N TYR A 134 -14.01 7.94 -5.75
CA TYR A 134 -15.09 6.99 -5.61
C TYR A 134 -14.96 5.89 -6.65
N GLY A 135 -15.30 4.67 -6.26
CA GLY A 135 -15.16 3.49 -7.10
C GLY A 135 -16.11 2.39 -6.70
N GLU A 136 -15.99 1.27 -7.38
CA GLU A 136 -16.80 0.08 -7.12
C GLU A 136 -15.94 -1.16 -7.15
N GLY A 137 -16.03 -1.99 -6.10
CA GLY A 137 -15.31 -3.25 -6.01
C GLY A 137 -13.77 -3.11 -5.97
N ILE A 138 -13.25 -1.97 -5.53
CA ILE A 138 -11.80 -1.75 -5.42
C ILE A 138 -11.27 -2.51 -4.21
N GLU A 139 -10.30 -3.40 -4.43
CA GLU A 139 -9.67 -4.21 -3.38
C GLU A 139 -8.37 -3.60 -2.87
N SER A 140 -7.63 -2.92 -3.75
CA SER A 140 -6.43 -2.19 -3.35
C SER A 140 -6.13 -1.02 -4.28
N ILE A 141 -5.44 -0.02 -3.75
CA ILE A 141 -4.86 1.08 -4.54
C ILE A 141 -3.46 1.34 -3.99
N LYS A 142 -2.45 1.22 -4.86
CA LYS A 142 -1.12 1.77 -4.59
C LYS A 142 -1.04 3.16 -5.19
N HIS A 143 -0.65 4.14 -4.38
CA HIS A 143 -0.76 5.53 -4.79
C HIS A 143 0.42 6.39 -4.35
N GLY A 144 0.50 7.56 -4.95
CA GLY A 144 1.38 8.64 -4.54
C GLY A 144 0.95 9.97 -5.15
N VAL A 145 1.48 11.05 -4.59
CA VAL A 145 1.33 12.38 -5.14
C VAL A 145 2.72 12.95 -5.40
N PHE A 146 2.91 13.52 -6.57
CA PHE A 146 4.21 13.90 -7.09
C PHE A 146 4.14 15.28 -7.72
N LYS A 147 5.25 16.01 -7.74
CA LYS A 147 5.38 17.10 -8.69
C LYS A 147 5.37 16.50 -10.09
N THR A 148 4.49 16.98 -10.96
CA THR A 148 4.29 16.42 -12.29
C THR A 148 5.60 16.32 -13.09
N LYS A 149 6.48 17.31 -12.94
CA LYS A 149 7.79 17.31 -13.62
C LYS A 149 8.71 16.16 -13.20
N ASP A 150 8.58 15.68 -11.95
CA ASP A 150 9.50 14.68 -11.39
C ASP A 150 9.15 13.25 -11.82
N ILE A 151 7.93 13.05 -12.35
CA ILE A 151 7.44 11.75 -12.82
C ILE A 151 7.34 11.66 -14.36
N GLN A 152 7.79 12.69 -15.08
CA GLN A 152 7.76 12.68 -16.55
C GLN A 152 8.66 11.57 -17.09
N GLY A 153 8.07 10.72 -17.93
CA GLY A 153 8.79 9.61 -18.59
C GLY A 153 8.96 8.36 -17.73
N LEU A 154 8.45 8.32 -16.51
CA LEU A 154 8.44 7.11 -15.67
C LEU A 154 7.33 6.15 -16.10
N ASP A 155 7.60 4.85 -16.03
CA ASP A 155 6.55 3.85 -16.00
C ASP A 155 5.89 3.88 -14.62
N MET A 156 4.82 4.66 -14.51
CA MET A 156 4.10 4.84 -13.24
C MET A 156 3.48 3.55 -12.74
N THR A 157 3.15 2.60 -13.61
CA THR A 157 2.62 1.30 -13.19
C THR A 157 3.68 0.47 -12.48
N ALA A 158 4.88 0.39 -13.04
CA ALA A 158 6.00 -0.30 -12.41
C ALA A 158 6.42 0.43 -11.12
N PHE A 159 6.56 1.76 -11.19
CA PHE A 159 6.94 2.58 -10.04
C PHE A 159 5.98 2.42 -8.84
N LEU A 160 4.66 2.52 -9.06
CA LEU A 160 3.70 2.40 -7.97
C LEU A 160 3.61 0.99 -7.38
N LYS A 161 3.94 -0.05 -8.14
CA LYS A 161 4.00 -1.42 -7.59
C LYS A 161 5.10 -1.55 -6.54
N GLU A 162 6.22 -0.87 -6.72
CA GLU A 162 7.40 -0.95 -5.85
C GLU A 162 7.33 0.09 -4.73
N GLU A 163 7.04 1.36 -5.05
CA GLU A 163 7.19 2.50 -4.17
C GLU A 163 5.85 3.12 -3.72
N GLY A 164 4.73 2.68 -4.31
CA GLY A 164 3.41 3.22 -3.99
C GLY A 164 2.97 2.87 -2.56
N LYS A 165 2.31 3.82 -1.90
CA LYS A 165 1.67 3.60 -0.59
C LYS A 165 0.32 2.94 -0.78
N ASP A 166 -0.05 2.05 0.12
CA ASP A 166 -1.36 1.42 0.11
C ASP A 166 -2.40 2.31 0.81
N PHE A 167 -3.61 2.38 0.28
CA PHE A 167 -4.75 2.87 1.04
C PHE A 167 -5.13 1.88 2.15
N THR A 168 -5.55 2.40 3.30
CA THR A 168 -6.05 1.55 4.38
C THR A 168 -7.41 0.93 4.00
N LYS A 169 -7.81 -0.09 4.74
CA LYS A 169 -9.11 -0.72 4.52
C LYS A 169 -10.26 0.29 4.68
N GLU A 170 -10.20 1.15 5.69
CA GLU A 170 -11.22 2.17 5.95
C GLU A 170 -11.31 3.18 4.80
N GLN A 171 -10.17 3.56 4.22
CA GLN A 171 -10.11 4.44 3.05
C GLN A 171 -10.71 3.76 1.82
N LEU A 172 -10.37 2.49 1.58
CA LEU A 172 -10.94 1.70 0.49
C LEU A 172 -12.45 1.50 0.65
N ASP A 173 -12.92 1.24 1.87
CA ASP A 173 -14.35 1.14 2.17
C ASP A 173 -15.08 2.47 1.88
N ALA A 174 -14.46 3.61 2.21
CA ALA A 174 -15.01 4.93 1.88
C ALA A 174 -15.00 5.21 0.36
N ILE A 175 -13.96 4.81 -0.37
CA ILE A 175 -13.89 4.91 -1.84
C ILE A 175 -15.02 4.08 -2.48
N ASN A 176 -15.18 2.84 -2.05
CA ASN A 176 -16.25 1.95 -2.55
C ASN A 176 -17.64 2.41 -2.10
N GLY A 177 -17.72 3.15 -0.99
CA GLY A 177 -18.94 3.82 -0.52
C GLY A 177 -19.25 5.15 -1.21
N GLY A 178 -18.37 5.61 -2.11
CA GLY A 178 -18.60 6.79 -2.95
C GLY A 178 -18.36 8.14 -2.29
N HIS A 179 -17.62 8.22 -1.18
CA HIS A 179 -17.49 9.45 -0.40
C HIS A 179 -16.09 9.72 0.20
N TYR A 180 -15.04 9.20 -0.39
CA TYR A 180 -13.69 9.46 0.11
C TYR A 180 -13.14 10.81 -0.39
N SER A 181 -12.70 11.66 0.53
CA SER A 181 -11.93 12.86 0.20
C SER A 181 -10.96 13.23 1.32
N ILE A 182 -9.82 13.80 0.94
CA ILE A 182 -8.81 14.34 1.85
C ILE A 182 -8.22 15.64 1.33
N MET A 183 -7.67 16.44 2.23
CA MET A 183 -6.88 17.61 1.89
C MET A 183 -5.41 17.25 1.78
N LEU A 184 -4.82 17.51 0.63
CA LEU A 184 -3.37 17.48 0.43
C LEU A 184 -2.84 18.86 0.81
N THR A 185 -1.93 18.93 1.76
CA THR A 185 -1.37 20.19 2.27
C THR A 185 0.15 20.23 2.09
N GLY A 186 0.76 21.39 2.31
CA GLY A 186 2.21 21.57 2.16
C GLY A 186 2.67 21.64 0.71
N LEU A 187 1.75 21.87 -0.22
CA LEU A 187 2.08 22.10 -1.62
C LEU A 187 2.76 23.44 -1.81
N ASN A 188 3.59 23.58 -2.86
CA ASN A 188 4.19 24.83 -3.23
C ASN A 188 3.31 25.55 -4.26
N GLY A 189 3.30 26.88 -4.24
CA GLY A 189 2.58 27.67 -5.23
C GLY A 189 3.17 27.55 -6.64
N ASP A 190 2.39 27.88 -7.66
CA ASP A 190 2.75 27.81 -9.08
C ASP A 190 3.38 26.46 -9.49
N THR A 191 2.97 25.39 -8.85
CA THR A 191 3.52 24.04 -9.06
C THR A 191 2.43 23.08 -9.49
N GLU A 192 2.72 22.26 -10.50
CA GLU A 192 1.80 21.22 -10.94
C GLU A 192 2.08 19.93 -10.17
N TYR A 193 1.01 19.36 -9.62
CA TYR A 193 1.03 18.09 -8.88
C TYR A 193 0.14 17.07 -9.55
N THR A 194 0.59 15.83 -9.55
CA THR A 194 -0.17 14.68 -10.06
C THR A 194 -0.33 13.65 -8.96
N PHE A 195 -1.58 13.32 -8.65
CA PHE A 195 -1.91 12.07 -7.98
C PHE A 195 -1.87 10.96 -9.00
N ALA A 196 -1.21 9.85 -8.67
CA ALA A 196 -1.24 8.61 -9.45
C ALA A 196 -1.64 7.46 -8.54
N GLY A 197 -2.57 6.64 -8.99
CA GLY A 197 -3.06 5.48 -8.25
C GLY A 197 -3.22 4.26 -9.17
N LEU A 198 -2.60 3.15 -8.79
CA LEU A 198 -2.77 1.87 -9.45
C LEU A 198 -3.82 1.08 -8.66
N ALA A 199 -5.05 1.08 -9.17
CA ALA A 199 -6.18 0.39 -8.56
C ALA A 199 -6.30 -1.05 -9.06
N TYR A 200 -6.70 -1.95 -8.17
CA TYR A 200 -6.96 -3.36 -8.43
C TYR A 200 -8.33 -3.74 -7.87
N ASN A 201 -9.13 -4.44 -8.66
CA ASN A 201 -10.50 -4.89 -8.31
C ASN A 201 -10.63 -6.42 -8.14
N GLY A 202 -9.51 -7.10 -7.89
CA GLY A 202 -9.49 -8.56 -7.78
C GLY A 202 -9.33 -9.31 -9.11
N TYR A 203 -9.44 -8.61 -10.23
CA TYR A 203 -9.29 -9.18 -11.58
C TYR A 203 -8.26 -8.43 -12.42
N ALA A 204 -8.35 -7.12 -12.45
CA ALA A 204 -7.51 -6.27 -13.28
C ALA A 204 -6.95 -5.10 -12.48
N SER A 205 -5.80 -4.60 -12.93
CA SER A 205 -5.21 -3.37 -12.42
C SER A 205 -5.28 -2.28 -13.48
N LYS A 206 -5.56 -1.04 -13.05
CA LYS A 206 -5.56 0.12 -13.94
C LYS A 206 -4.95 1.33 -13.24
N LEU A 207 -4.12 2.06 -13.99
CA LEU A 207 -3.54 3.32 -13.56
C LEU A 207 -4.55 4.46 -13.76
N PHE A 208 -4.73 5.25 -12.72
CA PHE A 208 -5.54 6.47 -12.72
C PHE A 208 -4.66 7.65 -12.31
N THR A 209 -4.85 8.79 -12.94
CA THR A 209 -4.12 10.01 -12.62
C THR A 209 -5.05 11.20 -12.57
N ALA A 210 -4.77 12.14 -11.67
CA ALA A 210 -5.41 13.45 -11.63
C ALA A 210 -4.34 14.49 -11.33
N SER A 211 -4.38 15.63 -12.04
CA SER A 211 -3.39 16.70 -11.87
C SER A 211 -4.05 18.01 -11.53
N ILE A 212 -3.32 18.83 -10.78
CA ILE A 212 -3.72 20.19 -10.45
C ILE A 212 -2.49 21.10 -10.40
N LYS A 213 -2.67 22.34 -10.80
CA LYS A 213 -1.67 23.38 -10.61
C LYS A 213 -2.12 24.27 -9.45
N THR A 214 -1.28 24.40 -8.43
CA THR A 214 -1.50 25.32 -7.32
C THR A 214 -1.43 26.77 -7.80
N THR A 215 -2.18 27.64 -7.14
CA THR A 215 -2.14 29.08 -7.41
C THR A 215 -0.94 29.77 -6.72
N GLY A 216 -0.87 31.08 -6.77
CA GLY A 216 0.15 31.87 -6.09
C GLY A 216 1.51 31.85 -6.78
N LYS A 217 2.58 31.97 -6.00
CA LYS A 217 3.95 32.03 -6.49
C LYS A 217 4.76 30.91 -5.90
N TYR A 218 5.63 30.33 -6.73
CA TYR A 218 6.61 29.36 -6.25
C TYR A 218 7.52 30.00 -5.19
N ASN A 219 7.65 29.31 -4.04
CA ASN A 219 8.51 29.73 -2.96
C ASN A 219 9.69 28.75 -2.81
N PRO A 220 10.88 29.13 -3.23
CA PRO A 220 12.06 28.25 -3.13
C PRO A 220 12.50 27.98 -1.68
N GLY A 221 12.01 28.77 -0.71
CA GLY A 221 12.28 28.55 0.71
C GLY A 221 11.34 27.55 1.38
N LEU A 222 10.28 27.11 0.69
CA LEU A 222 9.47 25.98 1.11
C LEU A 222 10.20 24.71 0.71
N GLU A 223 10.69 23.95 1.71
CA GLU A 223 11.11 22.60 1.44
C GLU A 223 9.92 21.82 0.91
N SER A 224 10.08 21.27 -0.29
CA SER A 224 9.02 20.59 -0.99
C SER A 224 8.86 19.14 -0.55
N GLU A 225 9.05 18.85 0.73
CA GLU A 225 8.57 17.59 1.25
C GLU A 225 7.05 17.62 1.20
N PHE A 226 6.54 16.83 0.31
CA PHE A 226 5.13 16.60 0.18
C PHE A 226 4.63 15.91 1.45
N LEU A 227 4.05 16.69 2.35
CA LEU A 227 3.39 16.14 3.51
C LEU A 227 2.00 15.69 3.11
N TYR A 228 1.90 14.40 2.86
CA TYR A 228 0.63 13.71 2.85
C TYR A 228 0.08 13.79 4.29
N SER A 229 -0.74 14.79 4.57
CA SER A 229 -1.42 14.85 5.85
C SER A 229 -2.62 13.93 5.78
N ASP A 230 -2.45 12.70 6.25
CA ASP A 230 -3.56 11.95 6.73
C ASP A 230 -4.19 12.74 7.89
N PHE A 231 -5.39 13.25 7.69
CA PHE A 231 -6.23 13.73 8.80
C PHE A 231 -6.74 12.59 9.69
N LEU A 232 -6.22 11.40 9.49
CA LEU A 232 -6.42 10.31 10.43
C LEU A 232 -5.67 10.69 11.72
N PRO A 233 -6.34 10.67 12.87
CA PRO A 233 -5.65 10.82 14.12
C PRO A 233 -4.52 9.78 14.14
N GLN A 234 -3.29 10.24 14.42
CA GLN A 234 -2.19 9.32 14.60
C GLN A 234 -2.64 8.27 15.62
N LYS A 235 -2.71 7.02 15.18
CA LYS A 235 -3.17 5.92 16.05
C LYS A 235 -2.23 5.69 17.23
N GLU A 236 -0.99 6.18 17.12
CA GLU A 236 0.01 6.10 18.16
C GLU A 236 0.68 7.47 18.30
N GLN A 237 0.61 8.02 19.49
CA GLN A 237 1.45 9.16 19.84
C GLN A 237 2.90 8.67 19.91
N PRO A 238 3.87 9.45 19.42
CA PRO A 238 5.27 9.09 19.57
C PRO A 238 5.59 8.93 21.06
N SER A 239 6.40 7.91 21.39
CA SER A 239 6.81 7.71 22.78
C SER A 239 7.70 8.88 23.26
N LYS A 240 7.74 9.09 24.57
CA LYS A 240 8.61 10.10 25.18
C LYS A 240 10.06 9.90 24.75
N GLU A 241 10.54 8.66 24.75
CA GLU A 241 11.90 8.31 24.35
C GLU A 241 12.19 8.68 22.89
N TYR A 242 11.22 8.53 22.01
CA TYR A 242 11.35 8.96 20.62
C TYR A 242 11.42 10.48 20.50
N LEU A 243 10.60 11.20 21.26
CA LEU A 243 10.59 12.66 21.25
C LEU A 243 11.91 13.24 21.73
N ILE A 244 12.50 12.72 22.83
CA ILE A 244 13.74 13.22 23.41
C ILE A 244 15.01 12.73 22.67
N SER A 245 14.93 11.66 21.89
CA SER A 245 16.08 11.08 21.18
C SER A 245 16.35 11.70 19.80
N THR A 246 15.52 12.63 19.35
CA THR A 246 15.50 13.11 17.96
C THR A 246 15.62 14.64 17.92
N GLU A 247 16.45 15.16 17.02
CA GLU A 247 16.44 16.57 16.67
C GLU A 247 15.23 16.86 15.77
N TRP A 248 14.45 17.87 16.14
CA TRP A 248 13.22 18.22 15.47
C TRP A 248 13.36 19.49 14.64
N ASN A 249 12.85 19.45 13.41
CA ASN A 249 12.69 20.66 12.63
C ASN A 249 11.44 21.41 13.08
N TYR A 250 11.57 22.69 13.43
CA TYR A 250 10.40 23.51 13.68
C TYR A 250 10.19 24.54 12.59
N TYR A 251 8.94 24.84 12.36
CA TYR A 251 8.52 25.68 11.26
C TYR A 251 7.64 26.82 11.77
N ALA A 252 7.86 28.04 11.27
CA ALA A 252 6.84 29.07 11.39
C ALA A 252 5.72 28.76 10.40
N VAL A 253 4.52 28.69 10.92
CA VAL A 253 3.30 28.67 10.11
C VAL A 253 2.63 30.01 10.32
N ASN A 254 2.66 30.89 9.31
CA ASN A 254 1.91 32.13 9.38
C ASN A 254 0.44 31.86 9.10
N VAL A 255 -0.36 31.76 10.15
CA VAL A 255 -1.81 31.55 10.08
C VAL A 255 -2.60 32.85 9.97
N MET A 256 -1.95 34.02 10.08
CA MET A 256 -2.59 35.33 10.05
C MET A 256 -2.71 35.92 8.64
N ASP A 257 -1.84 35.53 7.73
CA ASP A 257 -1.98 35.87 6.33
C ASP A 257 -2.86 34.82 5.64
N GLU A 258 -3.66 35.23 4.67
CA GLU A 258 -4.51 34.37 3.83
C GLU A 258 -3.71 33.24 3.12
N LYS A 259 -2.44 33.11 3.43
CA LYS A 259 -1.46 32.19 2.84
C LYS A 259 -0.56 31.62 3.91
N PRO A 260 -0.94 30.52 4.59
CA PRO A 260 -0.03 29.89 5.53
C PRO A 260 1.16 29.31 4.78
N MET A 261 2.26 29.97 4.95
CA MET A 261 3.54 29.51 4.45
C MET A 261 4.28 28.81 5.59
N ARG A 262 4.56 27.52 5.40
CA ARG A 262 5.43 26.78 6.29
C ARG A 262 6.88 27.12 5.93
N ARG A 263 7.59 27.77 6.82
CA ARG A 263 9.02 28.07 6.68
C ARG A 263 9.77 27.40 7.80
N LYS A 264 10.74 26.55 7.46
CA LYS A 264 11.68 26.04 8.46
C LYS A 264 12.44 27.21 9.07
N ILE A 265 12.35 27.35 10.38
CA ILE A 265 13.07 28.39 11.12
C ILE A 265 14.35 27.84 11.71
N GLY A 266 14.34 26.57 12.13
CA GLY A 266 15.49 25.96 12.75
C GLY A 266 15.20 24.53 13.21
N THR A 267 16.08 24.04 14.05
CA THR A 267 15.95 22.76 14.74
C THR A 267 15.78 22.98 16.22
N VAL A 268 15.07 22.10 16.88
CA VAL A 268 14.90 22.09 18.33
C VAL A 268 15.23 20.71 18.87
N THR A 269 15.74 20.69 20.09
CA THR A 269 15.91 19.47 20.87
C THR A 269 14.82 19.44 21.94
N ILE A 270 14.21 18.30 22.14
CA ILE A 270 13.26 18.06 23.22
C ILE A 270 14.01 17.26 24.28
N GLU A 271 14.07 17.78 25.49
CA GLU A 271 14.77 17.19 26.62
C GLU A 271 13.77 16.81 27.72
N ASP A 272 14.09 15.78 28.46
CA ASP A 272 13.34 15.40 29.65
C ASP A 272 13.53 16.46 30.74
N ASP A 273 12.46 16.87 31.39
CA ASP A 273 12.54 17.84 32.48
C ASP A 273 12.98 17.13 33.76
N PRO A 274 14.17 17.46 34.29
CA PRO A 274 14.71 16.80 35.49
C PRO A 274 13.92 17.13 36.79
N THR A 275 13.00 18.10 36.72
CA THR A 275 12.13 18.47 37.86
C THR A 275 10.78 17.77 37.85
N GLU A 276 10.61 16.82 36.94
CA GLU A 276 9.36 16.10 36.72
C GLU A 276 8.85 15.41 38.00
N ASP A 277 7.63 15.73 38.39
CA ASP A 277 6.85 14.89 39.30
C ASP A 277 6.39 13.64 38.53
N SER A 278 6.62 12.46 39.08
CA SER A 278 6.30 11.16 38.47
C SER A 278 4.85 10.97 37.99
N SER A 279 4.00 11.94 38.22
CA SER A 279 2.59 11.96 37.77
C SER A 279 2.35 12.71 36.47
N VAL A 280 3.32 13.47 35.94
CA VAL A 280 3.17 14.30 34.74
C VAL A 280 4.46 14.28 33.94
N ASP A 281 4.37 13.83 32.69
CA ASP A 281 5.50 13.90 31.74
C ASP A 281 5.69 15.34 31.24
N LEU A 282 6.72 15.99 31.72
CA LEU A 282 7.13 17.32 31.26
C LEU A 282 8.30 17.21 30.31
N LEU A 283 8.23 17.93 29.19
CA LEU A 283 9.28 18.01 28.19
C LEU A 283 9.74 19.45 28.03
N THR A 284 11.03 19.67 28.04
CA THR A 284 11.64 20.99 27.76
C THR A 284 12.07 21.05 26.31
N ILE A 285 11.63 22.09 25.59
CA ILE A 285 12.03 22.36 24.23
C ILE A 285 13.13 23.42 24.23
N THR A 286 14.31 23.06 23.75
CA THR A 286 15.46 23.96 23.60
C THR A 286 15.71 24.30 22.14
N GLY A 287 16.42 25.43 21.89
CA GLY A 287 16.73 25.83 20.52
C GLY A 287 15.70 26.75 19.85
N LEU A 288 14.58 27.05 20.50
CA LEU A 288 13.62 28.04 20.00
C LEU A 288 14.19 29.45 20.21
N THR A 289 14.65 30.06 19.13
CA THR A 289 15.13 31.45 19.15
C THR A 289 14.24 32.33 18.30
N GLY A 290 13.90 33.52 18.84
CA GLY A 290 13.11 34.52 18.11
C GLY A 290 11.59 34.31 18.10
N LEU A 291 11.07 33.44 18.96
CA LEU A 291 9.64 33.35 19.22
C LEU A 291 9.30 34.05 20.54
N THR A 292 8.41 35.02 20.47
CA THR A 292 7.72 35.59 21.63
C THR A 292 6.35 34.92 21.69
N PHE A 293 6.06 34.23 22.78
CA PHE A 293 4.71 33.76 23.07
C PHE A 293 4.00 34.89 23.85
N ASP A 294 3.02 35.55 23.19
CA ASP A 294 2.10 36.47 23.83
C ASP A 294 0.89 35.74 24.40
#